data_59bdc26a9652b29b67b4266d5bbb3612
#
_entry.id   59bdc26a9652b29b67b4266d5bbb3612
#
_cell.length_a   1.000
_cell.length_b   1.000
_cell.length_c   1.000
_cell.angle_alpha   90.00
_cell.angle_beta   90.00
_cell.angle_gamma   90.00
#
_symmetry.space_group_name_H-M   'P 1'
#
loop_
_entity.id
_entity.type
_entity.pdbx_description
1 polymer ?
#
loop_
_entity_poly.entity_id
_entity_poly.type
_entity_poly.pdbx_seq_one_letter_code
_entity_poly.pdbx_strand_id
1 'polypeptide(L)'
;MLRKIVFMGTSNFAVHILKSLYQNGYPISTVYTQPPKKSNRGLKLAKSPINLFSENISLYVRTPQSLKNNKEEELYLTELQPDIILVISFGQIIPKNLLNIPKHGFLNVHASLLPKWRGAAPIQRSIMNLDKETGISIMRINENLDEGPVCNQYSLKIPEEMNSEELSEKLSL
;
A
#
# COMPACT_ATOMS: atom_id res chain seq x y z
N MET A 1 -19.97 4.65 9.68
CA MET A 1 -18.75 5.46 9.76
C MET A 1 -17.59 4.52 10.11
N LEU A 2 -16.45 4.58 9.39
CA LEU A 2 -15.27 3.79 9.72
C LEU A 2 -14.70 4.25 11.07
N ARG A 3 -14.31 3.31 11.92
CA ARG A 3 -13.76 3.58 13.27
C ARG A 3 -12.31 3.14 13.41
N LYS A 4 -11.90 2.14 12.62
CA LYS A 4 -10.56 1.56 12.70
C LYS A 4 -10.06 1.19 11.31
N ILE A 5 -9.09 1.93 10.82
CA ILE A 5 -8.39 1.65 9.57
C ILE A 5 -7.00 1.15 9.90
N VAL A 6 -6.59 0.04 9.31
CA VAL A 6 -5.19 -0.39 9.28
C VAL A 6 -4.61 -0.01 7.92
N PHE A 7 -3.44 0.59 7.92
CA PHE A 7 -2.72 0.97 6.71
C PHE A 7 -1.46 0.10 6.56
N MET A 8 -1.29 -0.53 5.41
CA MET A 8 -0.11 -1.35 5.09
C MET A 8 0.61 -0.75 3.89
N GLY A 9 1.84 -0.26 4.08
CA GLY A 9 2.60 0.39 3.01
C GLY A 9 4.09 0.47 3.30
N THR A 10 4.91 0.81 2.28
CA THR A 10 6.36 0.87 2.45
C THR A 10 7.00 2.05 1.71
N SER A 11 6.57 2.33 0.48
CA SER A 11 7.19 3.30 -0.44
C SER A 11 6.77 4.75 -0.20
N ASN A 12 7.46 5.71 -0.85
CA ASN A 12 7.04 7.12 -0.86
C ASN A 12 5.64 7.31 -1.45
N PHE A 13 5.26 6.54 -2.47
CA PHE A 13 3.90 6.52 -3.01
C PHE A 13 2.86 6.27 -1.91
N ALA A 14 3.12 5.31 -1.02
CA ALA A 14 2.24 5.02 0.12
C ALA A 14 2.23 6.15 1.16
N VAL A 15 3.33 6.90 1.33
CA VAL A 15 3.41 8.04 2.26
C VAL A 15 2.43 9.14 1.88
N HIS A 16 2.32 9.49 0.59
CA HIS A 16 1.39 10.54 0.12
C HIS A 16 -0.06 10.17 0.45
N ILE A 17 -0.43 8.92 0.21
CA ILE A 17 -1.78 8.42 0.49
C ILE A 17 -2.06 8.38 2.00
N LEU A 18 -1.11 7.88 2.81
CA LEU A 18 -1.25 7.87 4.27
C LEU A 18 -1.38 9.29 4.83
N LYS A 19 -0.56 10.23 4.34
CA LYS A 19 -0.61 11.64 4.71
C LYS A 19 -1.97 12.25 4.40
N SER A 20 -2.50 12.02 3.20
CA SER A 20 -3.83 12.49 2.79
C SER A 20 -4.93 11.94 3.71
N LEU A 21 -4.92 10.65 4.01
CA LEU A 21 -5.89 10.04 4.92
C LEU A 21 -5.79 10.64 6.32
N TYR A 22 -4.59 10.80 6.86
CA TYR A 22 -4.36 11.39 8.19
C TYR A 22 -4.84 12.83 8.26
N GLN A 23 -4.51 13.67 7.27
CA GLN A 23 -4.91 15.08 7.22
C GLN A 23 -6.43 15.27 7.09
N ASN A 24 -7.11 14.31 6.47
CA ASN A 24 -8.58 14.31 6.35
C ASN A 24 -9.27 13.65 7.56
N GLY A 25 -8.54 13.35 8.64
CA GLY A 25 -9.12 12.86 9.89
C GLY A 25 -9.60 11.40 9.86
N TYR A 26 -9.14 10.59 8.91
CA TYR A 26 -9.47 9.16 8.91
C TYR A 26 -8.84 8.45 10.11
N PRO A 27 -9.57 7.54 10.78
CA PRO A 27 -9.14 6.90 12.02
C PRO A 27 -8.12 5.77 11.77
N ILE A 28 -6.86 6.15 11.52
CA ILE A 28 -5.75 5.20 11.33
C ILE A 28 -5.36 4.64 12.70
N SER A 29 -5.64 3.36 12.94
CA SER A 29 -5.35 2.68 14.21
C SER A 29 -3.94 2.09 14.26
N THR A 30 -3.45 1.58 13.12
CA THR A 30 -2.15 0.91 13.04
C THR A 30 -1.59 1.03 11.63
N VAL A 31 -0.29 1.22 11.55
CA VAL A 31 0.45 1.20 10.28
C VAL A 31 1.38 0.00 10.24
N TYR A 32 1.30 -0.78 9.17
CA TYR A 32 2.23 -1.86 8.88
C TYR A 32 3.20 -1.43 7.78
N THR A 33 4.47 -1.75 7.96
CA THR A 33 5.49 -1.52 6.93
C THR A 33 6.56 -2.60 6.97
N GLN A 34 7.40 -2.65 5.93
CA GLN A 34 8.55 -3.56 5.90
C GLN A 34 9.52 -3.22 7.05
N PRO A 35 10.14 -4.23 7.67
CA PRO A 35 11.17 -4.01 8.69
C PRO A 35 12.35 -3.25 8.09
N PRO A 36 13.16 -2.56 8.93
CA PRO A 36 14.35 -1.87 8.48
C PRO A 36 15.27 -2.80 7.69
N LYS A 37 15.76 -2.33 6.55
CA LYS A 37 16.67 -3.08 5.66
C LYS A 37 18.02 -2.40 5.60
N LYS A 38 19.08 -3.19 5.41
CA LYS A 38 20.42 -2.65 5.13
C LYS A 38 20.38 -1.86 3.83
N SER A 39 20.73 -0.59 3.89
CA SER A 39 20.70 0.34 2.77
C SER A 39 21.97 1.17 2.73
N ASN A 40 22.31 1.69 1.55
CA ASN A 40 23.46 2.58 1.28
C ASN A 40 24.86 1.94 1.44
N ARG A 41 25.88 2.73 1.05
CA ARG A 41 27.31 2.40 1.17
C ARG A 41 27.74 2.38 2.66
N GLY A 42 27.49 1.33 3.39
CA GLY A 42 27.79 1.18 4.81
C GLY A 42 26.83 0.25 5.52
N LEU A 43 25.87 -0.33 4.76
CA LEU A 43 24.93 -1.35 5.25
C LEU A 43 24.19 -0.97 6.55
N LYS A 44 24.00 0.33 6.80
CA LYS A 44 23.19 0.79 7.95
C LYS A 44 21.74 0.38 7.77
N LEU A 45 21.10 -0.03 8.85
CA LEU A 45 19.67 -0.30 8.87
C LEU A 45 18.90 1.00 8.63
N ALA A 46 18.11 1.04 7.56
CA ALA A 46 17.25 2.17 7.22
C ALA A 46 15.79 1.77 7.38
N LYS A 47 15.03 2.60 8.07
CA LYS A 47 13.58 2.50 8.17
C LYS A 47 12.94 2.85 6.82
N SER A 48 11.77 2.28 6.55
CA SER A 48 11.00 2.62 5.36
C SER A 48 10.48 4.07 5.43
N PRO A 49 10.17 4.72 4.28
CA PRO A 49 9.51 6.04 4.26
C PRO A 49 8.24 6.08 5.11
N ILE A 50 7.42 5.05 5.06
CA ILE A 50 6.20 4.92 5.88
C ILE A 50 6.52 4.88 7.37
N ASN A 51 7.57 4.13 7.77
CA ASN A 51 7.96 4.07 9.18
C ASN A 51 8.34 5.46 9.70
N LEU A 52 9.22 6.15 8.98
CA LEU A 52 9.69 7.49 9.35
C LEU A 52 8.53 8.50 9.43
N PHE A 53 7.64 8.50 8.43
CA PHE A 53 6.49 9.37 8.41
C PHE A 53 5.54 9.09 9.58
N SER A 54 5.22 7.82 9.83
CA SER A 54 4.29 7.40 10.88
C SER A 54 4.78 7.73 12.29
N GLU A 55 6.08 7.55 12.55
CA GLU A 55 6.69 7.95 13.82
C GLU A 55 6.61 9.46 14.04
N ASN A 56 6.85 10.28 13.00
CA ASN A 56 6.79 11.73 13.09
C ASN A 56 5.39 12.25 13.47
N ILE A 57 4.34 11.51 13.15
CA ILE A 57 2.95 11.87 13.49
C ILE A 57 2.35 10.98 14.59
N SER A 58 3.21 10.24 15.32
CA SER A 58 2.85 9.40 16.46
C SER A 58 1.83 8.30 16.15
N LEU A 59 1.80 7.77 14.95
CA LEU A 59 1.02 6.58 14.63
C LEU A 59 1.74 5.32 15.11
N TYR A 60 0.96 4.36 15.59
CA TYR A 60 1.50 3.06 16.01
C TYR A 60 1.95 2.23 14.80
N VAL A 61 3.20 1.78 14.81
CA VAL A 61 3.84 1.08 13.67
C VAL A 61 4.22 -0.34 14.05
N ARG A 62 3.87 -1.29 13.18
CA ARG A 62 4.30 -2.70 13.24
C ARG A 62 5.15 -3.03 12.01
N THR A 63 6.23 -3.78 12.23
CA THR A 63 7.20 -4.13 11.18
C THR A 63 7.50 -5.63 11.14
N PRO A 64 6.49 -6.50 10.92
CA PRO A 64 6.70 -7.93 10.91
C PRO A 64 7.60 -8.34 9.73
N GLN A 65 8.48 -9.32 9.97
CA GLN A 65 9.32 -9.91 8.91
C GLN A 65 8.47 -10.59 7.84
N SER A 66 7.38 -11.22 8.25
CA SER A 66 6.40 -11.86 7.37
C SER A 66 5.04 -11.91 8.05
N LEU A 67 3.98 -11.77 7.26
CA LEU A 67 2.62 -12.05 7.70
C LEU A 67 2.27 -13.54 7.56
N LYS A 68 3.04 -14.30 6.75
CA LYS A 68 2.78 -15.72 6.54
C LYS A 68 3.10 -16.52 7.80
N ASN A 69 2.13 -17.32 8.28
CA ASN A 69 2.23 -18.14 9.49
C ASN A 69 2.58 -17.34 10.76
N ASN A 70 2.26 -16.07 10.80
CA ASN A 70 2.52 -15.19 11.92
C ASN A 70 1.27 -15.08 12.80
N LYS A 71 1.22 -15.93 13.84
CA LYS A 71 0.07 -15.98 14.76
C LYS A 71 -0.06 -14.72 15.63
N GLU A 72 1.05 -14.04 15.92
CA GLU A 72 1.02 -12.78 16.67
C GLU A 72 0.25 -11.71 15.90
N GLU A 73 0.55 -11.55 14.59
CA GLU A 73 -0.14 -10.55 13.77
C GLU A 73 -1.60 -10.95 13.47
N GLU A 74 -1.87 -12.25 13.33
CA GLU A 74 -3.23 -12.76 13.19
C GLU A 74 -4.07 -12.45 14.44
N LEU A 75 -3.53 -12.73 15.64
CA LEU A 75 -4.19 -12.43 16.91
C LEU A 75 -4.41 -10.94 17.07
N TYR A 76 -3.37 -10.13 16.84
CA TYR A 76 -3.45 -8.67 16.95
C TYR A 76 -4.55 -8.08 16.05
N LEU A 77 -4.60 -8.47 14.77
CA LEU A 77 -5.62 -8.00 13.84
C LEU A 77 -7.03 -8.48 14.23
N THR A 78 -7.13 -9.71 14.75
CA THR A 78 -8.41 -10.27 15.23
C THR A 78 -8.94 -9.52 16.43
N GLU A 79 -8.09 -9.18 17.41
CA GLU A 79 -8.45 -8.38 18.59
C GLU A 79 -8.74 -6.92 18.24
N LEU A 80 -7.98 -6.34 17.31
CA LEU A 80 -8.18 -4.97 16.83
C LEU A 80 -9.52 -4.81 16.13
N GLN A 81 -10.00 -5.84 15.40
CA GLN A 81 -11.22 -5.81 14.59
C GLN A 81 -11.29 -4.59 13.66
N PRO A 82 -10.37 -4.43 12.72
CA PRO A 82 -10.39 -3.28 11.82
C PRO A 82 -11.62 -3.31 10.91
N ASP A 83 -12.18 -2.15 10.61
CA ASP A 83 -13.25 -2.05 9.61
C ASP A 83 -12.71 -2.39 8.21
N ILE A 84 -11.52 -1.89 7.90
CA ILE A 84 -10.88 -2.07 6.58
C ILE A 84 -9.36 -2.04 6.73
N ILE A 85 -8.67 -2.75 5.85
CA ILE A 85 -7.21 -2.68 5.73
C ILE A 85 -6.87 -2.16 4.33
N LEU A 86 -6.11 -1.07 4.28
CA LEU A 86 -5.62 -0.47 3.03
C LEU A 86 -4.20 -0.94 2.77
N VAL A 87 -3.94 -1.45 1.58
CA VAL A 87 -2.63 -1.99 1.17
C VAL A 87 -2.09 -1.18 -0.01
N ILE A 88 -0.95 -0.54 0.18
CA ILE A 88 -0.34 0.33 -0.85
C ILE A 88 1.18 0.06 -0.89
N SER A 89 1.66 -0.59 -1.93
CA SER A 89 3.10 -0.89 -2.08
C SER A 89 3.71 -1.50 -0.81
N PHE A 90 3.03 -2.45 -0.17
CA PHE A 90 3.45 -3.03 1.10
C PHE A 90 4.62 -4.01 0.95
N GLY A 91 4.64 -4.78 -0.15
CA GLY A 91 5.73 -5.70 -0.48
C GLY A 91 5.71 -7.03 0.27
N GLN A 92 4.57 -7.40 0.85
CA GLN A 92 4.30 -8.76 1.36
C GLN A 92 2.96 -9.26 0.82
N ILE A 93 2.88 -10.57 0.65
CA ILE A 93 1.62 -11.25 0.30
C ILE A 93 0.73 -11.30 1.56
N ILE A 94 -0.54 -10.98 1.39
CA ILE A 94 -1.54 -11.10 2.46
C ILE A 94 -2.01 -12.56 2.53
N PRO A 95 -1.76 -13.28 3.62
CA PRO A 95 -2.18 -14.67 3.75
C PRO A 95 -3.70 -14.82 3.79
N LYS A 96 -4.20 -15.93 3.26
CA LYS A 96 -5.64 -16.24 3.19
C LYS A 96 -6.38 -16.13 4.53
N ASN A 97 -5.75 -16.60 5.62
CA ASN A 97 -6.33 -16.56 6.96
C ASN A 97 -6.57 -15.13 7.48
N LEU A 98 -5.87 -14.11 6.94
CA LEU A 98 -6.08 -12.71 7.32
C LEU A 98 -7.19 -12.03 6.50
N LEU A 99 -7.49 -12.50 5.29
CA LEU A 99 -8.37 -11.80 4.34
C LEU A 99 -9.78 -11.51 4.88
N ASN A 100 -10.28 -12.33 5.78
CA ASN A 100 -11.62 -12.22 6.35
C ASN A 100 -11.68 -11.56 7.73
N ILE A 101 -10.53 -11.11 8.29
CA ILE A 101 -10.50 -10.45 9.59
C ILE A 101 -11.15 -9.06 9.53
N PRO A 102 -10.80 -8.17 8.57
CA PRO A 102 -11.44 -6.87 8.48
C PRO A 102 -12.89 -6.98 8.01
N LYS A 103 -13.78 -6.18 8.61
CA LYS A 103 -15.21 -6.16 8.27
C LYS A 103 -15.48 -5.95 6.78
N HIS A 104 -14.72 -5.05 6.13
CA HIS A 104 -14.85 -4.73 4.71
C HIS A 104 -13.71 -5.30 3.85
N GLY A 105 -12.87 -6.16 4.46
CA GLY A 105 -11.74 -6.81 3.79
C GLY A 105 -10.55 -5.89 3.57
N PHE A 106 -9.70 -6.30 2.64
CA PHE A 106 -8.50 -5.58 2.23
C PHE A 106 -8.75 -4.87 0.91
N LEU A 107 -8.41 -3.59 0.83
CA LEU A 107 -8.36 -2.84 -0.42
C LEU A 107 -6.91 -2.54 -0.80
N ASN A 108 -6.56 -2.79 -2.06
CA ASN A 108 -5.28 -2.41 -2.64
C ASN A 108 -5.47 -1.16 -3.52
N VAL A 109 -4.55 -0.21 -3.40
CA VAL A 109 -4.38 0.88 -4.36
C VAL A 109 -3.26 0.48 -5.31
N HIS A 110 -3.64 0.04 -6.51
CA HIS A 110 -2.72 -0.43 -7.53
C HIS A 110 -2.49 0.65 -8.58
N ALA A 111 -1.22 0.97 -8.85
CA ALA A 111 -0.85 2.10 -9.71
C ALA A 111 -0.88 1.73 -11.21
N SER A 112 -1.98 1.14 -11.66
CA SER A 112 -2.30 0.93 -13.08
C SER A 112 -3.81 0.83 -13.29
N LEU A 113 -4.25 0.91 -14.54
CA LEU A 113 -5.61 0.54 -14.96
C LEU A 113 -5.69 -0.98 -15.14
N LEU A 114 -6.08 -1.70 -14.08
CA LEU A 114 -6.23 -3.14 -14.14
C LEU A 114 -7.23 -3.57 -15.23
N PRO A 115 -6.99 -4.67 -15.94
CA PRO A 115 -6.03 -5.74 -15.67
C PRO A 115 -4.60 -5.49 -16.18
N LYS A 116 -4.31 -4.31 -16.73
CA LYS A 116 -2.97 -3.98 -17.25
C LYS A 116 -1.98 -3.82 -16.11
N TRP A 117 -0.77 -4.33 -16.29
CA TRP A 117 0.33 -4.22 -15.33
C TRP A 117 0.05 -4.79 -13.94
N ARG A 118 -0.65 -5.93 -13.84
CA ARG A 118 -0.72 -6.71 -12.61
C ARG A 118 0.66 -7.02 -12.06
N GLY A 119 0.80 -7.13 -10.74
CA GLY A 119 2.04 -7.46 -10.06
C GLY A 119 2.93 -6.24 -9.80
N ALA A 120 4.23 -6.47 -9.82
CA ALA A 120 5.22 -5.48 -9.38
C ALA A 120 5.49 -4.37 -10.42
N ALA A 121 5.81 -3.17 -9.91
CA ALA A 121 6.33 -2.03 -10.67
C ALA A 121 5.44 -1.54 -11.84
N PRO A 122 4.11 -1.37 -11.65
CA PRO A 122 3.21 -0.95 -12.72
C PRO A 122 3.57 0.42 -13.31
N ILE A 123 4.02 1.37 -12.49
CA ILE A 123 4.43 2.72 -12.91
C ILE A 123 5.61 2.64 -13.89
N GLN A 124 6.68 1.92 -13.50
CA GLN A 124 7.86 1.76 -14.35
C GLN A 124 7.52 1.03 -15.65
N ARG A 125 6.67 0.02 -15.58
CA ARG A 125 6.21 -0.72 -16.76
C ARG A 125 5.42 0.16 -17.73
N SER A 126 4.55 1.04 -17.23
CA SER A 126 3.81 1.98 -18.08
C SER A 126 4.75 2.94 -18.82
N ILE A 127 5.77 3.48 -18.13
CA ILE A 127 6.78 4.35 -18.76
C ILE A 127 7.62 3.58 -19.78
N MET A 128 8.15 2.41 -19.42
CA MET A 128 8.99 1.60 -20.32
C MET A 128 8.23 1.14 -21.58
N ASN A 129 6.92 0.92 -21.47
CA ASN A 129 6.05 0.55 -22.60
C ASN A 129 5.54 1.75 -23.38
N LEU A 130 5.95 2.97 -23.05
CA LEU A 130 5.50 4.21 -23.66
C LEU A 130 3.97 4.33 -23.70
N ASP A 131 3.31 3.92 -22.62
CA ASP A 131 1.87 4.03 -22.50
C ASP A 131 1.46 5.51 -22.53
N LYS A 132 0.41 5.83 -23.26
CA LYS A 132 -0.13 7.20 -23.32
C LYS A 132 -1.06 7.51 -22.15
N GLU A 133 -1.51 6.47 -21.46
CA GLU A 133 -2.43 6.55 -20.32
C GLU A 133 -2.14 5.45 -19.32
N THR A 134 -2.28 5.78 -18.05
CA THR A 134 -2.27 4.85 -16.91
C THR A 134 -3.28 5.31 -15.89
N GLY A 135 -3.20 4.85 -14.65
CA GLY A 135 -4.11 5.30 -13.59
C GLY A 135 -3.92 4.56 -12.28
N ILE A 136 -4.95 4.67 -11.47
CA ILE A 136 -5.08 3.98 -10.19
C ILE A 136 -6.29 3.05 -10.27
N SER A 137 -6.13 1.82 -9.81
CA SER A 137 -7.23 0.90 -9.55
C SER A 137 -7.35 0.66 -8.05
N ILE A 138 -8.51 0.93 -7.48
CA ILE A 138 -8.87 0.52 -6.13
C ILE A 138 -9.56 -0.83 -6.24
N MET A 139 -8.95 -1.88 -5.70
CA MET A 139 -9.44 -3.24 -5.83
C MET A 139 -9.49 -3.96 -4.48
N ARG A 140 -10.40 -4.90 -4.34
CA ARG A 140 -10.43 -5.81 -3.19
C ARG A 140 -9.37 -6.89 -3.36
N ILE A 141 -8.57 -7.15 -2.34
CA ILE A 141 -7.58 -8.23 -2.37
C ILE A 141 -8.29 -9.57 -2.19
N ASN A 142 -7.91 -10.53 -3.01
CA ASN A 142 -8.26 -11.95 -2.90
C ASN A 142 -6.97 -12.80 -2.84
N GLU A 143 -7.08 -14.10 -3.03
CA GLU A 143 -5.94 -15.04 -2.98
C GLU A 143 -5.00 -14.92 -4.18
N ASN A 144 -5.48 -14.37 -5.29
CA ASN A 144 -4.73 -14.22 -6.53
C ASN A 144 -4.08 -12.83 -6.62
N LEU A 145 -2.93 -12.76 -7.28
CA LEU A 145 -2.19 -11.52 -7.42
C LEU A 145 -2.92 -10.53 -8.34
N ASP A 146 -3.40 -9.42 -7.76
CA ASP A 146 -4.08 -8.31 -8.45
C ASP A 146 -5.22 -8.75 -9.39
N GLU A 147 -5.98 -9.76 -8.98
CA GLU A 147 -7.14 -10.31 -9.71
C GLU A 147 -8.48 -10.10 -9.00
N GLY A 148 -8.47 -9.47 -7.84
CA GLY A 148 -9.70 -9.20 -7.11
C GLY A 148 -10.60 -8.17 -7.81
N PRO A 149 -11.85 -8.06 -7.37
CA PRO A 149 -12.80 -7.11 -7.95
C PRO A 149 -12.30 -5.67 -7.85
N VAL A 150 -12.32 -4.95 -8.97
CA VAL A 150 -12.00 -3.53 -9.03
C VAL A 150 -13.22 -2.73 -8.58
N CYS A 151 -13.04 -1.92 -7.54
CA CYS A 151 -14.10 -1.08 -6.98
C CYS A 151 -14.22 0.25 -7.72
N ASN A 152 -13.07 0.82 -8.11
CA ASN A 152 -13.00 2.09 -8.84
C ASN A 152 -11.68 2.23 -9.58
N GLN A 153 -11.67 3.05 -10.64
CA GLN A 153 -10.47 3.39 -11.41
C GLN A 153 -10.46 4.87 -11.74
N TYR A 154 -9.26 5.44 -11.73
CA TYR A 154 -8.99 6.82 -12.12
C TYR A 154 -7.89 6.82 -13.17
N SER A 155 -8.15 7.37 -14.34
CA SER A 155 -7.17 7.42 -15.43
C SER A 155 -6.37 8.72 -15.41
N LEU A 156 -5.14 8.65 -15.90
CA LEU A 156 -4.21 9.76 -16.05
C LEU A 156 -3.45 9.62 -17.35
N LYS A 157 -3.42 10.69 -18.17
CA LYS A 157 -2.58 10.75 -19.36
C LYS A 157 -1.11 10.90 -18.96
N ILE A 158 -0.22 10.19 -19.67
CA ILE A 158 1.21 10.25 -19.47
C ILE A 158 1.81 11.14 -20.58
N PRO A 159 2.32 12.34 -20.25
CA PRO A 159 3.10 13.15 -21.18
C PRO A 159 4.38 12.41 -21.63
N GLU A 160 4.85 12.67 -22.87
CA GLU A 160 5.98 11.93 -23.45
C GLU A 160 7.29 12.06 -22.67
N GLU A 161 7.51 13.20 -22.04
CA GLU A 161 8.75 13.47 -21.28
C GLU A 161 8.66 13.06 -19.79
N MET A 162 7.49 12.51 -19.34
CA MET A 162 7.29 12.18 -17.94
C MET A 162 8.10 10.94 -17.54
N ASN A 163 8.88 11.07 -16.47
CA ASN A 163 9.58 9.94 -15.87
C ASN A 163 8.73 9.21 -14.81
N SER A 164 9.23 8.08 -14.32
CA SER A 164 8.50 7.25 -13.38
C SER A 164 8.32 7.88 -11.98
N GLU A 165 9.20 8.78 -11.57
CA GLU A 165 9.10 9.49 -10.29
C GLU A 165 7.99 10.53 -10.34
N GLU A 166 7.96 11.36 -11.38
CA GLU A 166 6.91 12.35 -11.64
C GLU A 166 5.53 11.69 -11.79
N LEU A 167 5.48 10.53 -12.49
CA LEU A 167 4.24 9.78 -12.63
C LEU A 167 3.78 9.23 -11.27
N SER A 168 4.70 8.72 -10.46
CA SER A 168 4.41 8.24 -9.11
C SER A 168 3.84 9.34 -8.22
N GLU A 169 4.42 10.53 -8.26
CA GLU A 169 3.90 11.68 -7.51
C GLU A 169 2.47 12.03 -7.95
N LYS A 170 2.23 12.18 -9.26
CA LYS A 170 0.90 12.51 -9.79
C LYS A 170 -0.17 11.47 -9.46
N LEU A 171 0.17 10.19 -9.48
CA LEU A 171 -0.76 9.11 -9.16
C LEU A 171 -1.04 9.00 -7.65
N SER A 172 -0.23 9.62 -6.79
CA SER A 172 -0.39 9.58 -5.34
C SER A 172 -1.19 10.75 -4.75
N LEU A 173 -1.52 11.74 -5.57
CA LEU A 173 -2.32 12.93 -5.22
C LEU A 173 -3.81 12.70 -5.48
#